data_54cf32183868ef3610575973bb184b37
#
_entry.id   54cf32183868ef3610575973bb184b37
#
_cell.length_a   1.000
_cell.length_b   1.000
_cell.length_c   1.000
_cell.angle_alpha   90.00
_cell.angle_beta   90.00
_cell.angle_gamma   90.00
#
_symmetry.space_group_name_H-M   'P 1'
#
loop_
_entity.id
_entity.type
_entity.pdbx_description
1 polymer ?
#
loop_
_entity_poly.entity_id
_entity_poly.type
_entity_poly.pdbx_seq_one_letter_code
_entity_poly.pdbx_strand_id
1 'polypeptide(L)' 'MITEIGIVAGDIWHFLETHNESATLEEITEEIGKPVEMVAMGLGWLAREGHITLGNETTEYRAHLNPEDKL' A
#
# COMPACT_ATOMS: atom_id res chain seq x y z
N MET A 1 12.44 12.58 4.77
CA MET A 1 12.17 11.12 4.68
C MET A 1 10.78 10.75 5.21
N ILE A 2 10.49 11.13 6.44
CA ILE A 2 9.18 10.81 7.02
C ILE A 2 8.05 11.43 6.20
N THR A 3 8.24 12.66 5.74
CA THR A 3 7.24 13.33 4.92
C THR A 3 7.01 12.59 3.61
N GLU A 4 8.08 12.10 2.99
CA GLU A 4 7.97 11.35 1.75
C GLU A 4 7.23 10.03 1.97
N ILE A 5 7.53 9.36 3.07
CA ILE A 5 6.85 8.10 3.39
C ILE A 5 5.36 8.37 3.56
N GLY A 6 5.00 9.46 4.24
CA GLY A 6 3.61 9.82 4.43
C GLY A 6 2.88 10.11 3.13
N ILE A 7 3.55 10.82 2.22
CA ILE A 7 2.96 11.14 0.92
C ILE A 7 2.76 9.88 0.11
N VAL A 8 3.76 9.01 0.07
CA VAL A 8 3.66 7.75 -0.66
C VAL A 8 2.59 6.87 -0.05
N ALA A 9 2.52 6.82 1.29
CA ALA A 9 1.49 6.04 1.97
C ALA A 9 0.10 6.53 1.58
N GLY A 10 -0.09 7.84 1.53
CA GLY A 10 -1.36 8.40 1.11
C GLY A 10 -1.72 8.04 -0.33
N ASP A 11 -0.73 8.08 -1.21
CA ASP A 11 -0.93 7.70 -2.61
C ASP A 11 -1.31 6.22 -2.73
N ILE A 12 -0.65 5.37 -1.94
CA ILE A 12 -0.96 3.94 -1.94
C ILE A 12 -2.37 3.70 -1.43
N TRP A 13 -2.75 4.36 -0.33
CA TRP A 13 -4.09 4.21 0.23
C TRP A 13 -5.14 4.60 -0.80
N HIS A 14 -4.93 5.73 -1.46
CA HIS A 14 -5.86 6.21 -2.47
C HIS A 14 -5.96 5.25 -3.65
N PHE A 15 -4.83 4.72 -4.10
CA PHE A 15 -4.82 3.75 -5.18
C PHE A 15 -5.61 2.50 -4.81
N LEU A 16 -5.41 1.99 -3.59
CA LEU A 16 -6.13 0.81 -3.14
C LEU A 16 -7.63 1.08 -3.07
N GLU A 17 -8.00 2.26 -2.58
CA GLU A 17 -9.40 2.63 -2.46
C GLU A 17 -10.11 2.55 -3.82
N THR A 18 -9.42 2.91 -4.88
CA THR A 18 -10.01 2.96 -6.20
C THR A 18 -9.70 1.73 -7.05
N HIS A 19 -8.99 0.73 -6.49
CA HIS A 19 -8.54 -0.44 -7.24
C HIS A 19 -8.99 -1.74 -6.56
N ASN A 20 -10.30 -1.87 -6.33
CA ASN A 20 -10.90 -3.05 -5.69
C ASN A 20 -10.34 -3.32 -4.30
N GLU A 21 -9.68 -2.34 -3.69
CA GLU A 21 -9.18 -2.42 -2.32
C GLU A 21 -8.11 -3.48 -2.09
N SER A 22 -7.49 -3.94 -3.17
CA SER A 22 -6.45 -4.97 -3.08
C SER A 22 -5.54 -4.88 -4.29
N ALA A 23 -4.24 -5.02 -4.07
CA ALA A 23 -3.28 -5.00 -5.16
C ALA A 23 -1.97 -5.63 -4.71
N THR A 24 -1.20 -6.15 -5.65
CA THR A 24 0.12 -6.70 -5.34
C THR A 24 1.12 -5.57 -5.18
N LEU A 25 2.23 -5.87 -4.50
CA LEU A 25 3.32 -4.91 -4.38
C LEU A 25 3.77 -4.43 -5.76
N GLU A 26 3.84 -5.34 -6.71
CA GLU A 26 4.28 -5.01 -8.07
C GLU A 26 3.32 -4.01 -8.73
N GLU A 27 2.02 -4.26 -8.61
CA GLU A 27 1.01 -3.37 -9.18
C GLU A 27 1.08 -1.98 -8.55
N ILE A 28 1.24 -1.95 -7.23
CA ILE A 28 1.31 -0.69 -6.52
C ILE A 28 2.56 0.08 -6.93
N THR A 29 3.70 -0.61 -6.99
CA THR A 29 4.96 0.03 -7.34
C THR A 29 4.89 0.65 -8.74
N GLU A 30 4.30 -0.09 -9.67
CA GLU A 30 4.15 0.38 -11.04
C GLU A 30 3.24 1.61 -11.12
N GLU A 31 2.13 1.55 -10.41
CA GLU A 31 1.17 2.65 -10.44
C GLU A 31 1.71 3.92 -9.77
N ILE A 32 2.36 3.75 -8.62
CA ILE A 32 2.87 4.89 -7.86
C ILE A 32 4.06 5.53 -8.56
N GLY A 33 4.88 4.73 -9.26
CA GLY A 33 6.02 5.26 -10.00
C GLY A 33 7.17 5.69 -9.12
N LYS A 34 7.28 5.13 -7.93
CA LYS A 34 8.37 5.41 -7.01
C LYS A 34 9.22 4.15 -6.84
N PRO A 35 10.46 4.29 -6.32
CA PRO A 35 11.28 3.11 -6.06
C PRO A 35 10.57 2.13 -5.15
N VAL A 36 10.78 0.84 -5.40
CA VAL A 36 10.10 -0.20 -4.63
C VAL A 36 10.39 -0.09 -3.14
N GLU A 37 11.57 0.39 -2.78
CA GLU A 37 11.92 0.58 -1.38
C GLU A 37 11.01 1.59 -0.71
N MET A 38 10.71 2.66 -1.41
CA MET A 38 9.84 3.71 -0.87
C MET A 38 8.40 3.19 -0.75
N VAL A 39 7.95 2.44 -1.74
CA VAL A 39 6.62 1.85 -1.72
C VAL A 39 6.51 0.87 -0.56
N ALA A 40 7.54 0.04 -0.36
CA ALA A 40 7.54 -0.92 0.74
C ALA A 40 7.47 -0.23 2.10
N MET A 41 8.20 0.89 2.24
CA MET A 41 8.15 1.66 3.49
C MET A 41 6.76 2.25 3.72
N GLY A 42 6.14 2.75 2.67
CA GLY A 42 4.77 3.28 2.76
C GLY A 42 3.77 2.21 3.14
N LEU A 43 3.89 1.03 2.55
CA LEU A 43 3.02 -0.10 2.89
C LEU A 43 3.22 -0.52 4.34
N GLY A 44 4.47 -0.59 4.79
CA GLY A 44 4.74 -0.93 6.18
C GLY A 44 4.12 0.06 7.14
N TRP A 45 4.20 1.33 6.80
CA TRP A 45 3.61 2.39 7.62
C TRP A 45 2.08 2.24 7.69
N LEU A 46 1.44 1.98 6.53
CA LEU A 46 0.00 1.79 6.50
C LEU A 46 -0.43 0.55 7.30
N ALA A 47 0.35 -0.52 7.22
CA ALA A 47 0.06 -1.73 7.98
C ALA A 47 0.19 -1.48 9.47
N ARG A 48 1.22 -0.75 9.86
CA ARG A 48 1.45 -0.41 11.26
C ARG A 48 0.30 0.42 11.82
N GLU A 49 -0.26 1.32 11.00
CA GLU A 49 -1.37 2.17 11.42
C GLU A 49 -2.73 1.47 11.31
N GLY A 50 -2.75 0.25 10.82
CA GLY A 50 -4.00 -0.52 10.76
C GLY A 50 -4.88 -0.21 9.56
N HIS A 51 -4.35 0.48 8.56
CA HIS A 51 -5.13 0.82 7.38
C HIS A 51 -5.18 -0.30 6.36
N ILE A 52 -4.15 -1.13 6.33
CA ILE A 52 -4.08 -2.25 5.39
C ILE A 52 -3.61 -3.51 6.11
N THR A 53 -3.88 -4.64 5.49
CA THR A 53 -3.35 -5.93 5.90
C THR A 53 -2.47 -6.44 4.77
N LEU A 54 -1.28 -6.91 5.11
CA LEU A 54 -0.36 -7.47 4.13
C LEU A 54 -0.47 -8.99 4.15
N GLY A 55 -0.68 -9.57 2.97
CA GLY A 55 -0.74 -11.00 2.81
C GLY A 55 0.38 -11.48 1.91
N ASN A 56 0.80 -12.71 2.14
CA ASN A 56 1.78 -13.36 1.29
C ASN A 56 1.13 -14.59 0.70
N GLU A 57 0.57 -14.41 -0.50
CA GLU A 57 -0.12 -15.50 -1.17
C GLU A 57 0.77 -16.05 -2.27
N THR A 58 1.23 -17.26 -2.09
CA THR A 58 2.16 -17.94 -2.98
C THR A 58 3.52 -17.23 -3.02
N THR A 59 3.82 -16.51 -4.10
CA THR A 59 5.14 -15.90 -4.27
C THR A 59 5.09 -14.38 -4.32
N GLU A 60 3.93 -13.79 -4.13
CA GLU A 60 3.84 -12.34 -4.21
C GLU A 60 3.15 -11.76 -2.97
N TYR A 61 3.54 -10.55 -2.62
CA TYR A 61 2.92 -9.83 -1.52
C TYR A 61 1.74 -9.04 -2.03
N ARG A 62 0.66 -9.05 -1.26
CA ARG A 62 -0.55 -8.35 -1.63
C ARG A 62 -1.03 -7.52 -0.45
N ALA A 63 -1.44 -6.29 -0.75
CA ALA A 63 -1.99 -5.39 0.25
C ALA A 63 -3.50 -5.35 0.10
N HIS A 64 -4.20 -5.41 1.24
CA HIS A 64 -5.65 -5.34 1.29
C HIS A 64 -6.06 -4.16 2.16
N LEU A 65 -6.91 -3.29 1.64
CA LEU A 65 -7.43 -2.19 2.43
C LEU A 65 -8.36 -2.77 3.50
N ASN A 66 -8.17 -2.36 4.75
CA ASN A 66 -9.00 -2.87 5.84
C ASN A 66 -10.41 -2.30 5.74
N PRO A 67 -11.43 -3.10 6.10
CA PRO A 67 -12.82 -2.64 5.98
C PRO A 67 -13.13 -1.35 6.71
N GLU A 68 -12.45 -1.09 7.83
CA GLU A 68 -12.67 0.12 8.62
C GLU A 68 -12.26 1.38 7.86
N ASP A 69 -11.42 1.24 6.84
CA ASP A 69 -10.93 2.39 6.08
C ASP A 69 -11.71 2.63 4.81
N LYS A 70 -12.74 1.86 4.56
CA LYS A 70 -13.62 2.09 3.41
C LYS A 70 -14.61 3.18 3.74
N LEU A 71 -14.89 4.01 2.79
CA LEU A 71 -15.89 5.08 2.96
C LEU A 71 -17.15 4.78 2.18
#